data_a0bf8ac78a087fe7f612669ad757aa05
#
_entry.id   a0bf8ac78a087fe7f612669ad757aa05
#
_cell.length_a   1.000
_cell.length_b   1.000
_cell.length_c   1.000
_cell.angle_alpha   90.00
_cell.angle_beta   90.00
_cell.angle_gamma   90.00
#
_symmetry.space_group_name_H-M   'P 1'
#
loop_
_entity.id
_entity.type
_entity.pdbx_description
1 polymer ?
#
loop_
_entity_poly.entity_id
_entity_poly.type
_entity_poly.pdbx_seq_one_letter_code
_entity_poly.pdbx_strand_id
1 'polypeptide(L)'
;MTIWRLVVSEILHRRMNFALGVLSVMVASASFIGAVTLLNIHDLHTNEILQKKQDELADRMAELTDETRKAMLKLGFNLVILPEDQNLADWYSEDYASKYMPEEYIHKLADSGIVTVRHFLPSLQQKIEWPERKRKIILVGTRGEVPNLHKSLIKPLVQPVPPETITLGYELHRSMNIKVGEEVDLMGHQFTVHACHNERGNKDDITAWIYLAEAQELLDKKGLINAILALECMCAGQNALPQIRKEIAAILPGTQVIERGSRVLARFEARTKVQKEAKVAIEKEKLGRQNLRNVRERLASILTPVIVIACAVWIALLGFTNVRARREEIGVLRTLGVSAKSVFTMFISKHILVGVLGGALGFCAGVLAAVHFGNVLEGTKIGISDMNLSIPGLLALSVGGAAVLAVLAGWIPTLTAIRQDPADVLREE
;
A
#
# COMPACT_ATOMS: atom_id res chain seq x y z
N MET A 1 -11.60 -62.46 -28.50
CA MET A 1 -12.41 -61.31 -27.98
C MET A 1 -11.44 -60.29 -27.42
N THR A 2 -11.54 -59.02 -27.81
CA THR A 2 -10.66 -57.97 -27.24
C THR A 2 -11.15 -57.59 -25.85
N ILE A 3 -10.24 -57.40 -24.88
CA ILE A 3 -10.55 -57.02 -23.48
C ILE A 3 -11.47 -55.80 -23.42
N TRP A 4 -11.30 -54.84 -24.33
CA TRP A 4 -12.14 -53.64 -24.42
C TRP A 4 -13.64 -53.92 -24.68
N ARG A 5 -13.96 -54.91 -25.56
CA ARG A 5 -15.37 -55.27 -25.80
C ARG A 5 -16.00 -55.87 -24.55
N LEU A 6 -15.26 -56.63 -23.75
CA LEU A 6 -15.72 -57.16 -22.46
C LEU A 6 -15.99 -56.05 -21.45
N VAL A 7 -15.08 -55.07 -21.33
CA VAL A 7 -15.23 -53.94 -20.42
C VAL A 7 -16.46 -53.10 -20.79
N VAL A 8 -16.66 -52.77 -22.10
CA VAL A 8 -17.80 -51.99 -22.55
C VAL A 8 -19.10 -52.74 -22.34
N SER A 9 -19.16 -54.03 -22.69
CA SER A 9 -20.34 -54.88 -22.46
C SER A 9 -20.71 -54.95 -20.99
N GLU A 10 -19.72 -55.02 -20.08
CA GLU A 10 -19.94 -55.02 -18.65
C GLU A 10 -20.50 -53.69 -18.13
N ILE A 11 -19.97 -52.57 -18.58
CA ILE A 11 -20.50 -51.24 -18.24
C ILE A 11 -21.94 -51.08 -18.66
N LEU A 12 -22.27 -51.53 -19.89
CA LEU A 12 -23.63 -51.45 -20.40
C LEU A 12 -24.63 -52.36 -19.67
N HIS A 13 -24.17 -53.51 -19.19
CA HIS A 13 -25.02 -54.45 -18.44
C HIS A 13 -25.28 -54.00 -16.97
N ARG A 14 -24.27 -53.37 -16.34
CA ARG A 14 -24.36 -52.91 -14.92
C ARG A 14 -24.18 -51.40 -14.77
N ARG A 15 -25.00 -50.63 -15.48
CA ARG A 15 -24.94 -49.17 -15.58
C ARG A 15 -24.99 -48.52 -14.20
N MET A 16 -25.80 -48.99 -13.27
CA MET A 16 -25.99 -48.41 -11.93
C MET A 16 -24.69 -48.50 -11.10
N ASN A 17 -24.01 -49.65 -11.05
CA ASN A 17 -22.78 -49.78 -10.27
C ASN A 17 -21.62 -48.94 -10.86
N PHE A 18 -21.59 -48.80 -12.18
CA PHE A 18 -20.62 -47.93 -12.85
C PHE A 18 -20.91 -46.45 -12.54
N ALA A 19 -22.18 -46.02 -12.66
CA ALA A 19 -22.59 -44.66 -12.38
C ALA A 19 -22.34 -44.28 -10.90
N LEU A 20 -22.64 -45.15 -9.94
CA LEU A 20 -22.37 -44.95 -8.53
C LEU A 20 -20.86 -44.84 -8.26
N GLY A 21 -20.04 -45.64 -8.94
CA GLY A 21 -18.59 -45.53 -8.84
C GLY A 21 -18.07 -44.17 -9.37
N VAL A 22 -18.55 -43.77 -10.57
CA VAL A 22 -18.21 -42.44 -11.14
C VAL A 22 -18.67 -41.31 -10.22
N LEU A 23 -19.89 -41.42 -9.66
CA LEU A 23 -20.43 -40.40 -8.75
C LEU A 23 -19.58 -40.28 -7.49
N SER A 24 -19.14 -41.39 -6.91
CA SER A 24 -18.26 -41.38 -5.71
C SER A 24 -16.93 -40.70 -6.00
N VAL A 25 -16.30 -41.05 -7.12
CA VAL A 25 -15.03 -40.41 -7.53
C VAL A 25 -15.25 -38.93 -7.86
N MET A 26 -16.36 -38.60 -8.51
CA MET A 26 -16.75 -37.21 -8.79
C MET A 26 -16.87 -36.39 -7.50
N VAL A 27 -17.51 -36.91 -6.47
CA VAL A 27 -17.68 -36.23 -5.17
C VAL A 27 -16.31 -36.04 -4.49
N ALA A 28 -15.47 -37.07 -4.45
CA ALA A 28 -14.12 -36.98 -3.86
C ALA A 28 -13.26 -35.93 -4.57
N SER A 29 -13.27 -35.96 -5.90
CA SER A 29 -12.52 -35.03 -6.73
C SER A 29 -13.07 -33.61 -6.66
N ALA A 30 -14.40 -33.44 -6.70
CA ALA A 30 -15.06 -32.14 -6.57
C ALA A 30 -14.80 -31.50 -5.19
N SER A 31 -14.76 -32.29 -4.11
CA SER A 31 -14.43 -31.80 -2.78
C SER A 31 -13.02 -31.24 -2.71
N PHE A 32 -12.02 -31.96 -3.27
CA PHE A 32 -10.64 -31.52 -3.30
C PHE A 32 -10.45 -30.26 -4.16
N ILE A 33 -10.90 -30.30 -5.41
CA ILE A 33 -10.80 -29.18 -6.36
C ILE A 33 -11.57 -27.97 -5.85
N GLY A 34 -12.77 -28.19 -5.31
CA GLY A 34 -13.60 -27.15 -4.71
C GLY A 34 -12.90 -26.43 -3.55
N ALA A 35 -12.27 -27.18 -2.65
CA ALA A 35 -11.52 -26.61 -1.54
C ALA A 35 -10.34 -25.73 -2.01
N VAL A 36 -9.52 -26.24 -2.95
CA VAL A 36 -8.36 -25.51 -3.51
C VAL A 36 -8.84 -24.24 -4.23
N THR A 37 -9.88 -24.35 -5.04
CA THR A 37 -10.43 -23.21 -5.81
C THR A 37 -11.04 -22.16 -4.88
N LEU A 38 -11.77 -22.56 -3.84
CA LEU A 38 -12.36 -21.64 -2.86
C LEU A 38 -11.29 -20.86 -2.08
N LEU A 39 -10.19 -21.49 -1.68
CA LEU A 39 -9.06 -20.82 -1.05
C LEU A 39 -8.41 -19.81 -2.01
N ASN A 40 -8.25 -20.16 -3.28
CA ASN A 40 -7.72 -19.24 -4.28
C ASN A 40 -8.60 -18.01 -4.50
N ILE A 41 -9.94 -18.18 -4.57
CA ILE A 41 -10.89 -17.08 -4.65
C ILE A 41 -10.75 -16.14 -3.45
N HIS A 42 -10.62 -16.71 -2.25
CA HIS A 42 -10.40 -15.91 -1.04
C HIS A 42 -9.10 -15.09 -1.10
N ASP A 43 -8.00 -15.70 -1.58
CA ASP A 43 -6.70 -15.03 -1.70
C ASP A 43 -6.76 -13.90 -2.75
N LEU A 44 -7.39 -14.13 -3.90
CA LEU A 44 -7.59 -13.10 -4.93
C LEU A 44 -8.40 -11.92 -4.41
N HIS A 45 -9.53 -12.18 -3.78
CA HIS A 45 -10.39 -11.14 -3.23
C HIS A 45 -9.69 -10.37 -2.08
N THR A 46 -8.91 -11.08 -1.25
CA THR A 46 -8.11 -10.43 -0.20
C THR A 46 -7.10 -9.47 -0.79
N ASN A 47 -6.38 -9.89 -1.85
CA ASN A 47 -5.40 -9.04 -2.52
C ASN A 47 -6.06 -7.82 -3.17
N GLU A 48 -7.20 -7.99 -3.82
CA GLU A 48 -7.97 -6.89 -4.42
C GLU A 48 -8.39 -5.85 -3.37
N ILE A 49 -8.95 -6.28 -2.24
CA ILE A 49 -9.35 -5.37 -1.16
C ILE A 49 -8.16 -4.66 -0.54
N LEU A 50 -7.06 -5.38 -0.28
CA LEU A 50 -5.86 -4.77 0.30
C LEU A 50 -5.24 -3.76 -0.65
N GLN A 51 -5.17 -4.07 -1.95
CA GLN A 51 -4.68 -3.15 -2.97
C GLN A 51 -5.55 -1.91 -3.05
N LYS A 52 -6.86 -2.06 -3.15
CA LYS A 52 -7.80 -0.94 -3.17
C LYS A 52 -7.66 -0.03 -1.95
N LYS A 53 -7.53 -0.59 -0.75
CA LYS A 53 -7.31 0.19 0.48
C LYS A 53 -5.95 0.90 0.49
N GLN A 54 -4.91 0.29 -0.11
CA GLN A 54 -3.59 0.92 -0.24
C GLN A 54 -3.64 2.09 -1.23
N ASP A 55 -4.33 1.92 -2.36
CA ASP A 55 -4.49 2.96 -3.38
C ASP A 55 -5.31 4.14 -2.81
N GLU A 56 -6.44 3.87 -2.14
CA GLU A 56 -7.25 4.89 -1.45
C GLU A 56 -6.42 5.65 -0.39
N LEU A 57 -5.55 4.94 0.34
CA LEU A 57 -4.65 5.59 1.30
C LEU A 57 -3.61 6.46 0.58
N ALA A 58 -3.04 5.97 -0.52
CA ALA A 58 -2.05 6.72 -1.31
C ALA A 58 -2.65 8.02 -1.87
N ASP A 59 -3.85 7.96 -2.45
CA ASP A 59 -4.57 9.11 -2.97
C ASP A 59 -4.88 10.13 -1.86
N ARG A 60 -5.40 9.67 -0.74
CA ARG A 60 -5.71 10.53 0.41
C ARG A 60 -4.43 11.16 1.00
N MET A 61 -3.32 10.44 1.02
CA MET A 61 -2.03 10.98 1.47
C MET A 61 -1.45 12.00 0.48
N ALA A 62 -1.65 11.80 -0.83
CA ALA A 62 -1.26 12.77 -1.84
C ALA A 62 -2.04 14.08 -1.70
N GLU A 63 -3.36 14.02 -1.51
CA GLU A 63 -4.22 15.17 -1.28
C GLU A 63 -3.82 15.93 0.00
N LEU A 64 -3.68 15.23 1.14
CA LEU A 64 -3.22 15.82 2.40
C LEU A 64 -1.83 16.45 2.28
N THR A 65 -0.97 15.88 1.45
CA THR A 65 0.37 16.41 1.17
C THR A 65 0.30 17.71 0.39
N ASP A 66 -0.54 17.78 -0.64
CA ASP A 66 -0.73 18.99 -1.43
C ASP A 66 -1.38 20.11 -0.62
N GLU A 67 -2.41 19.80 0.18
CA GLU A 67 -3.02 20.76 1.10
C GLU A 67 -2.03 21.29 2.15
N THR A 68 -1.21 20.42 2.73
CA THR A 68 -0.17 20.81 3.69
C THR A 68 0.86 21.70 3.01
N ARG A 69 1.29 21.36 1.80
CA ARG A 69 2.22 22.18 1.00
C ARG A 69 1.66 23.57 0.71
N LYS A 70 0.41 23.64 0.26
CA LYS A 70 -0.28 24.92 0.01
C LYS A 70 -0.39 25.76 1.29
N ALA A 71 -0.69 25.12 2.41
CA ALA A 71 -0.75 25.79 3.69
C ALA A 71 0.62 26.31 4.16
N MET A 72 1.69 25.52 3.99
CA MET A 72 3.05 25.94 4.31
C MET A 72 3.50 27.12 3.46
N LEU A 73 3.30 27.05 2.14
CA LEU A 73 3.61 28.16 1.24
C LEU A 73 2.82 29.43 1.58
N LYS A 74 1.58 29.29 2.04
CA LYS A 74 0.76 30.42 2.46
C LYS A 74 1.18 31.02 3.81
N LEU A 75 1.76 30.21 4.71
CA LEU A 75 2.25 30.66 6.01
C LEU A 75 3.67 31.27 5.93
N GLY A 76 4.41 31.01 4.86
CA GLY A 76 5.77 31.49 4.66
C GLY A 76 6.81 30.76 5.49
N PHE A 77 7.88 31.47 5.88
CA PHE A 77 9.01 30.90 6.60
C PHE A 77 8.62 30.44 8.00
N ASN A 78 8.90 29.18 8.32
CA ASN A 78 8.56 28.57 9.60
C ASN A 78 9.79 28.40 10.53
N LEU A 79 10.98 28.62 10.03
CA LEU A 79 12.22 28.57 10.78
C LEU A 79 12.90 29.93 10.78
N VAL A 80 13.54 30.26 11.89
CA VAL A 80 14.39 31.46 12.02
C VAL A 80 15.74 31.02 12.58
N ILE A 81 16.80 31.38 11.86
CA ILE A 81 18.18 31.17 12.28
C ILE A 81 18.67 32.50 12.86
N LEU A 82 19.10 32.48 14.11
CA LEU A 82 19.56 33.62 14.88
C LEU A 82 21.01 33.43 15.32
N PRO A 83 21.74 34.48 15.67
CA PRO A 83 22.99 34.36 16.42
C PRO A 83 22.80 33.55 17.71
N GLU A 84 23.80 32.74 18.11
CA GLU A 84 23.70 31.88 19.29
C GLU A 84 23.59 32.71 20.59
N ASP A 85 24.22 33.87 20.63
CA ASP A 85 24.21 34.81 21.76
C ASP A 85 22.89 35.64 21.86
N GLN A 86 21.94 35.43 20.94
CA GLN A 86 20.60 36.06 21.01
C GLN A 86 19.78 35.42 22.12
N ASN A 87 19.41 36.25 23.10
CA ASN A 87 18.45 35.84 24.13
C ASN A 87 17.06 35.63 23.51
N LEU A 88 16.51 34.44 23.69
CA LEU A 88 15.18 34.11 23.14
C LEU A 88 14.05 34.84 23.84
N ALA A 89 14.17 35.16 25.13
CA ALA A 89 13.14 35.97 25.84
C ALA A 89 13.01 37.37 25.22
N ASP A 90 14.16 38.00 24.93
CA ASP A 90 14.19 39.30 24.26
C ASP A 90 13.64 39.22 22.85
N TRP A 91 13.99 38.17 22.10
CA TRP A 91 13.47 37.96 20.75
C TRP A 91 11.97 37.74 20.73
N TYR A 92 11.42 36.96 21.68
CA TYR A 92 9.96 36.75 21.77
C TYR A 92 9.21 38.02 22.24
N SER A 93 9.82 38.86 23.08
CA SER A 93 9.18 40.11 23.55
C SER A 93 9.23 41.23 22.52
N GLU A 94 10.35 41.37 21.81
CA GLU A 94 10.58 42.43 20.83
C GLU A 94 10.19 42.02 19.39
N ASP A 95 10.09 40.72 19.14
CA ASP A 95 9.81 40.10 17.84
C ASP A 95 10.84 40.43 16.73
N TYR A 96 12.05 40.78 17.13
CA TYR A 96 13.26 40.89 16.31
C TYR A 96 14.51 40.59 17.13
N ALA A 97 15.62 40.22 16.45
CA ALA A 97 16.87 39.94 17.11
C ALA A 97 17.71 41.20 17.29
N SER A 98 18.29 41.37 18.49
CA SER A 98 19.19 42.47 18.80
C SER A 98 20.66 42.19 18.52
N LYS A 99 20.98 40.93 18.26
CA LYS A 99 22.33 40.43 17.89
C LYS A 99 22.44 40.24 16.38
N TYR A 100 23.67 40.32 15.89
CA TYR A 100 23.93 40.31 14.44
C TYR A 100 24.90 39.18 14.09
N MET A 101 24.81 38.74 12.82
CA MET A 101 25.71 37.76 12.22
C MET A 101 26.11 38.21 10.79
N PRO A 102 27.22 37.70 10.26
CA PRO A 102 27.65 38.05 8.92
C PRO A 102 26.60 37.67 7.83
N GLU A 103 26.36 38.55 6.87
CA GLU A 103 25.50 38.27 5.74
C GLU A 103 26.00 37.09 4.89
N GLU A 104 27.30 36.83 4.85
CA GLU A 104 27.91 35.69 4.16
C GLU A 104 27.37 34.33 4.59
N TYR A 105 26.81 34.23 5.77
CA TYR A 105 26.19 32.99 6.28
C TYR A 105 25.10 32.46 5.38
N ILE A 106 24.38 33.33 4.66
CA ILE A 106 23.35 32.91 3.73
C ILE A 106 23.94 32.12 2.55
N HIS A 107 25.12 32.53 2.04
CA HIS A 107 25.79 31.83 0.95
C HIS A 107 26.35 30.49 1.41
N LYS A 108 26.93 30.44 2.61
CA LYS A 108 27.40 29.17 3.20
C LYS A 108 26.26 28.15 3.33
N LEU A 109 25.05 28.59 3.70
CA LEU A 109 23.87 27.73 3.73
C LEU A 109 23.42 27.32 2.32
N ALA A 110 23.36 28.24 1.38
CA ALA A 110 22.94 27.98 0.02
C ALA A 110 23.85 26.96 -0.68
N ASP A 111 25.16 27.05 -0.42
CA ASP A 111 26.21 26.22 -1.04
C ASP A 111 26.43 24.87 -0.30
N SER A 112 25.89 24.72 0.91
CA SER A 112 26.14 23.56 1.76
C SER A 112 25.48 22.26 1.29
N GLY A 113 24.53 22.33 0.36
CA GLY A 113 23.80 21.15 -0.09
C GLY A 113 22.76 20.63 0.91
N ILE A 114 22.41 21.41 1.96
CA ILE A 114 21.39 21.05 2.95
C ILE A 114 20.05 20.74 2.24
N VAL A 115 19.42 19.62 2.57
CA VAL A 115 18.17 19.18 1.96
C VAL A 115 16.93 19.38 2.85
N THR A 116 17.16 19.54 4.15
CA THR A 116 16.11 19.70 5.16
C THR A 116 15.45 21.07 5.13
N VAL A 117 16.11 22.06 4.53
CA VAL A 117 15.62 23.44 4.38
C VAL A 117 15.74 23.86 2.92
N ARG A 118 14.74 24.56 2.38
CA ARG A 118 14.67 24.87 0.95
C ARG A 118 14.78 26.33 0.57
N HIS A 119 14.31 27.23 1.39
CA HIS A 119 14.24 28.65 1.13
C HIS A 119 15.00 29.38 2.23
N PHE A 120 15.88 30.29 1.85
CA PHE A 120 16.63 31.15 2.77
C PHE A 120 16.38 32.60 2.42
N LEU A 121 15.94 33.39 3.40
CA LEU A 121 15.72 34.83 3.24
C LEU A 121 16.56 35.57 4.29
N PRO A 122 17.64 36.28 3.90
CA PRO A 122 18.37 37.15 4.80
C PRO A 122 17.50 38.31 5.20
N SER A 123 17.53 38.67 6.48
CA SER A 123 16.73 39.74 7.02
C SER A 123 17.51 40.56 8.05
N LEU A 124 17.47 41.88 7.90
CA LEU A 124 17.91 42.82 8.91
C LEU A 124 16.66 43.57 9.39
N GLN A 125 16.20 43.24 10.58
CA GLN A 125 14.97 43.76 11.13
C GLN A 125 15.22 44.58 12.38
N GLN A 126 14.65 45.79 12.46
CA GLN A 126 14.77 46.65 13.62
C GLN A 126 13.53 47.52 13.80
N LYS A 127 13.12 47.78 15.04
CA LYS A 127 12.17 48.81 15.35
C LYS A 127 12.87 50.15 15.32
N ILE A 128 12.38 51.08 14.50
CA ILE A 128 12.94 52.41 14.36
C ILE A 128 11.87 53.45 14.55
N GLU A 129 12.27 54.65 14.85
CA GLU A 129 11.43 55.82 14.74
C GLU A 129 11.58 56.39 13.31
N TRP A 130 10.48 56.64 12.65
CA TRP A 130 10.44 57.36 11.36
C TRP A 130 10.35 58.87 11.64
N PRO A 131 11.48 59.59 11.64
CA PRO A 131 11.49 60.96 12.16
C PRO A 131 10.58 61.90 11.39
N GLU A 132 10.54 61.79 10.07
CA GLU A 132 9.77 62.66 9.17
C GLU A 132 8.27 62.46 9.35
N ARG A 133 7.85 61.31 9.88
CA ARG A 133 6.45 60.97 10.13
C ARG A 133 6.10 60.88 11.62
N LYS A 134 7.08 61.03 12.50
CA LYS A 134 6.94 60.92 13.98
C LYS A 134 6.26 59.63 14.41
N ARG A 135 6.66 58.52 13.81
CA ARG A 135 6.05 57.19 13.97
C ARG A 135 7.09 56.10 14.25
N LYS A 136 6.74 55.15 15.10
CA LYS A 136 7.52 53.92 15.27
C LYS A 136 7.07 52.91 14.24
N ILE A 137 8.01 52.33 13.52
CA ILE A 137 7.79 51.32 12.49
C ILE A 137 8.76 50.16 12.67
N ILE A 138 8.47 49.07 12.03
CA ILE A 138 9.43 47.97 11.86
C ILE A 138 10.07 48.13 10.49
N LEU A 139 11.39 48.32 10.48
CA LEU A 139 12.14 48.33 9.23
C LEU A 139 12.70 46.94 8.98
N VAL A 140 12.52 46.44 7.77
CA VAL A 140 13.02 45.16 7.32
C VAL A 140 13.83 45.35 6.05
N GLY A 141 15.15 45.14 6.15
CA GLY A 141 16.03 45.05 4.99
C GLY A 141 16.08 43.61 4.48
N THR A 142 15.80 43.43 3.19
CA THR A 142 15.89 42.12 2.53
C THR A 142 16.26 42.27 1.06
N ARG A 143 17.00 41.33 0.53
CA ARG A 143 17.37 41.29 -0.91
C ARG A 143 16.63 40.22 -1.70
N GLY A 144 15.64 39.58 -1.09
CA GLY A 144 14.96 38.42 -1.65
C GLY A 144 15.58 37.11 -1.22
N GLU A 145 14.97 36.04 -1.64
CA GLU A 145 15.42 34.68 -1.31
C GLU A 145 16.71 34.32 -2.04
N VAL A 146 17.57 33.61 -1.34
CA VAL A 146 18.74 32.97 -1.94
C VAL A 146 18.41 31.50 -2.14
N PRO A 147 18.33 31.03 -3.42
CA PRO A 147 17.98 29.65 -3.72
C PRO A 147 19.13 28.73 -3.32
N ASN A 148 18.79 27.56 -2.81
CA ASN A 148 19.74 26.48 -2.63
C ASN A 148 20.17 25.94 -4.02
N LEU A 149 21.46 25.98 -4.34
CA LEU A 149 22.03 25.68 -5.65
C LEU A 149 21.62 24.34 -6.26
N HIS A 150 21.25 23.35 -5.44
CA HIS A 150 20.83 22.03 -5.91
C HIS A 150 19.36 21.93 -6.33
N LYS A 151 18.57 23.01 -6.23
CA LYS A 151 17.11 22.98 -6.53
C LYS A 151 16.66 24.23 -7.29
N SER A 152 17.25 24.46 -8.43
CA SER A 152 17.20 25.67 -9.26
C SER A 152 15.85 26.13 -9.87
N LEU A 153 14.73 25.46 -9.60
CA LEU A 153 13.43 25.75 -10.25
C LEU A 153 12.28 26.08 -9.28
N ILE A 154 12.58 26.43 -8.06
CA ILE A 154 11.55 26.78 -7.07
C ILE A 154 11.23 28.27 -7.19
N LYS A 155 9.96 28.60 -7.43
CA LYS A 155 9.51 30.00 -7.40
C LYS A 155 9.76 30.59 -6.01
N PRO A 156 10.36 31.80 -5.91
CA PRO A 156 10.56 32.47 -4.63
C PRO A 156 9.22 32.75 -3.94
N LEU A 157 9.18 32.56 -2.62
CA LEU A 157 8.02 32.90 -1.78
C LEU A 157 7.86 34.41 -1.62
N VAL A 158 9.00 35.11 -1.58
CA VAL A 158 9.08 36.57 -1.43
C VAL A 158 9.88 37.15 -2.57
N GLN A 159 9.29 38.09 -3.28
CA GLN A 159 9.97 38.84 -4.32
C GLN A 159 11.00 39.80 -3.68
N PRO A 160 12.14 40.04 -4.33
CA PRO A 160 13.10 41.03 -3.86
C PRO A 160 12.49 42.43 -3.92
N VAL A 161 12.82 43.26 -2.92
CA VAL A 161 12.51 44.69 -2.98
C VAL A 161 13.62 45.33 -3.84
N PRO A 162 13.24 46.05 -4.91
CA PRO A 162 14.23 46.71 -5.75
C PRO A 162 15.01 47.81 -4.98
N PRO A 163 16.26 48.07 -5.37
CA PRO A 163 17.00 49.21 -4.80
C PRO A 163 16.25 50.52 -4.96
N GLU A 164 16.49 51.46 -4.07
CA GLU A 164 15.86 52.81 -4.01
C GLU A 164 14.32 52.78 -3.92
N THR A 165 13.78 51.63 -3.50
CA THR A 165 12.34 51.50 -3.32
C THR A 165 11.95 51.01 -1.92
N ILE A 166 10.72 51.33 -1.54
CA ILE A 166 10.12 50.93 -0.27
C ILE A 166 8.77 50.24 -0.49
N THR A 167 8.54 49.15 0.22
CA THR A 167 7.21 48.52 0.29
C THR A 167 6.61 48.78 1.67
N LEU A 168 5.36 49.26 1.72
CA LEU A 168 4.70 49.66 2.95
C LEU A 168 3.62 48.68 3.38
N GLY A 169 3.57 48.39 4.67
CA GLY A 169 2.45 47.70 5.32
C GLY A 169 1.15 48.51 5.31
N TYR A 170 0.04 47.77 5.50
CA TYR A 170 -1.31 48.36 5.36
C TYR A 170 -1.55 49.60 6.21
N GLU A 171 -1.22 49.53 7.49
CA GLU A 171 -1.45 50.63 8.43
C GLU A 171 -0.57 51.86 8.07
N LEU A 172 0.66 51.63 7.59
CA LEU A 172 1.55 52.73 7.23
C LEU A 172 1.02 53.52 6.05
N HIS A 173 0.74 52.86 4.91
CA HIS A 173 0.30 53.58 3.73
C HIS A 173 -1.10 54.15 3.87
N ARG A 174 -2.03 53.47 4.59
CA ARG A 174 -3.40 53.93 4.79
C ARG A 174 -3.46 55.14 5.68
N SER A 175 -2.81 55.09 6.85
CA SER A 175 -2.87 56.16 7.82
C SER A 175 -2.14 57.42 7.37
N MET A 176 -1.15 57.30 6.51
CA MET A 176 -0.39 58.41 5.95
C MET A 176 -0.86 58.82 4.53
N ASN A 177 -1.89 58.12 4.00
CA ASN A 177 -2.43 58.31 2.65
C ASN A 177 -1.38 58.25 1.54
N ILE A 178 -0.39 57.33 1.68
CA ILE A 178 0.68 57.17 0.72
C ILE A 178 0.25 56.14 -0.35
N LYS A 179 0.57 56.46 -1.61
CA LYS A 179 0.24 55.59 -2.78
C LYS A 179 1.49 55.06 -3.44
N VAL A 180 1.30 53.99 -4.20
CA VAL A 180 2.36 53.41 -5.04
C VAL A 180 2.85 54.46 -6.05
N GLY A 181 4.18 54.56 -6.19
CA GLY A 181 4.85 55.55 -7.06
C GLY A 181 5.14 56.89 -6.40
N GLU A 182 4.70 57.14 -5.15
CA GLU A 182 5.06 58.35 -4.39
C GLU A 182 6.48 58.22 -3.83
N GLU A 183 7.13 59.37 -3.67
CA GLU A 183 8.43 59.47 -2.97
C GLU A 183 8.23 59.73 -1.47
N VAL A 184 8.99 59.02 -0.69
CA VAL A 184 8.96 59.15 0.78
C VAL A 184 10.38 59.25 1.34
N ASP A 185 10.58 60.15 2.28
CA ASP A 185 11.83 60.26 2.99
C ASP A 185 11.80 59.37 4.24
N LEU A 186 12.82 58.54 4.42
CA LEU A 186 13.03 57.72 5.60
C LEU A 186 14.44 57.91 6.13
N MET A 187 14.57 58.52 7.31
CA MET A 187 15.85 58.81 7.95
C MET A 187 16.83 59.59 7.04
N GLY A 188 16.29 60.53 6.22
CA GLY A 188 17.06 61.36 5.31
C GLY A 188 17.41 60.71 3.97
N HIS A 189 16.91 59.50 3.67
CA HIS A 189 17.04 58.85 2.38
C HIS A 189 15.69 58.81 1.66
N GLN A 190 15.70 59.14 0.37
CA GLN A 190 14.50 59.16 -0.45
C GLN A 190 14.25 57.79 -1.12
N PHE A 191 13.01 57.30 -1.00
CA PHE A 191 12.57 56.02 -1.55
C PHE A 191 11.32 56.21 -2.40
N THR A 192 11.21 55.51 -3.51
CA THR A 192 9.96 55.40 -4.28
C THR A 192 9.10 54.26 -3.74
N VAL A 193 7.83 54.50 -3.48
CA VAL A 193 6.92 53.45 -2.99
C VAL A 193 6.65 52.44 -4.10
N HIS A 194 7.25 51.23 -3.99
CA HIS A 194 7.10 50.13 -4.95
C HIS A 194 5.76 49.42 -4.81
N ALA A 195 5.34 49.13 -3.58
CA ALA A 195 4.10 48.41 -3.31
C ALA A 195 3.51 48.79 -1.96
N CYS A 196 2.19 48.64 -1.85
CA CYS A 196 1.43 48.77 -0.60
C CYS A 196 0.71 47.46 -0.32
N HIS A 197 0.96 46.85 0.83
CA HIS A 197 0.33 45.57 1.20
C HIS A 197 -1.11 45.77 1.70
N ASN A 198 -1.95 44.77 1.43
CA ASN A 198 -3.28 44.67 2.03
C ASN A 198 -3.19 44.33 3.52
N GLU A 199 -4.26 44.57 4.26
CA GLU A 199 -4.39 44.24 5.66
C GLU A 199 -4.13 42.78 5.96
N ARG A 200 -3.23 42.51 6.91
CA ARG A 200 -2.85 41.16 7.34
C ARG A 200 -3.21 40.85 8.79
N GLY A 201 -3.53 41.90 9.58
CA GLY A 201 -3.87 41.81 10.99
C GLY A 201 -2.68 41.35 11.86
N ASN A 202 -1.46 41.68 11.48
CA ASN A 202 -0.25 41.35 12.19
C ASN A 202 0.78 42.49 12.10
N LYS A 203 1.99 42.26 12.60
CA LYS A 203 3.06 43.28 12.57
C LYS A 203 3.47 43.74 11.16
N ASP A 204 3.19 42.95 10.12
CA ASP A 204 3.48 43.37 8.75
C ASP A 204 2.72 44.64 8.37
N ASP A 205 1.58 44.94 9.02
CA ASP A 205 0.80 46.15 8.76
C ASP A 205 1.51 47.43 9.17
N ILE A 206 2.49 47.33 10.10
CA ILE A 206 3.34 48.47 10.56
C ILE A 206 4.81 48.30 10.08
N THR A 207 5.04 47.47 9.08
CA THR A 207 6.39 47.16 8.57
C THR A 207 6.67 47.89 7.26
N ALA A 208 7.87 48.42 7.12
CA ALA A 208 8.45 48.91 5.88
C ALA A 208 9.56 48.02 5.42
N TRP A 209 9.52 47.56 4.17
CA TRP A 209 10.55 46.75 3.57
C TRP A 209 11.36 47.56 2.56
N ILE A 210 12.68 47.50 2.67
CA ILE A 210 13.63 48.14 1.76
C ILE A 210 14.69 47.14 1.32
N TYR A 211 15.51 47.50 0.34
CA TYR A 211 16.62 46.67 -0.08
C TYR A 211 17.66 46.49 1.06
N LEU A 212 18.24 45.30 1.22
CA LEU A 212 19.06 44.95 2.37
C LEU A 212 20.26 45.89 2.55
N ALA A 213 20.99 46.19 1.46
CA ALA A 213 22.16 47.07 1.56
C ALA A 213 21.82 48.48 2.04
N GLU A 214 20.67 49.01 1.65
CA GLU A 214 20.14 50.31 2.12
C GLU A 214 19.76 50.25 3.60
N ALA A 215 19.12 49.19 4.04
CA ALA A 215 18.84 48.97 5.45
C ALA A 215 20.12 48.87 6.30
N GLN A 216 21.15 48.20 5.76
CA GLN A 216 22.44 48.09 6.41
C GLN A 216 23.15 49.45 6.50
N GLU A 217 22.99 50.32 5.50
CA GLU A 217 23.55 51.66 5.49
C GLU A 217 22.80 52.57 6.47
N LEU A 218 21.46 52.60 6.42
CA LEU A 218 20.60 53.38 7.33
C LEU A 218 20.82 53.06 8.81
N LEU A 219 21.07 51.75 9.11
CA LEU A 219 21.22 51.27 10.46
C LEU A 219 22.68 51.17 10.92
N ASP A 220 23.64 51.59 10.10
CA ASP A 220 25.11 51.45 10.36
C ASP A 220 25.51 50.00 10.71
N LYS A 221 25.03 49.03 9.87
CA LYS A 221 25.21 47.57 10.03
C LYS A 221 25.70 46.92 8.74
N LYS A 222 26.69 47.53 8.08
CA LYS A 222 27.20 47.02 6.76
C LYS A 222 27.66 45.57 6.88
N GLY A 223 27.19 44.73 5.96
CA GLY A 223 27.50 43.30 5.86
C GLY A 223 26.94 42.43 6.98
N LEU A 224 26.03 42.97 7.79
CA LEU A 224 25.39 42.27 8.93
C LEU A 224 23.92 42.08 8.69
N ILE A 225 23.41 40.92 9.17
CA ILE A 225 22.00 40.57 9.29
C ILE A 225 21.70 40.12 10.72
N ASN A 226 20.47 40.12 11.13
CA ASN A 226 20.10 39.63 12.46
C ASN A 226 19.17 38.40 12.45
N ALA A 227 18.69 37.99 11.27
CA ALA A 227 17.93 36.77 11.09
C ALA A 227 18.11 36.21 9.68
N ILE A 228 18.08 34.88 9.57
CA ILE A 228 17.83 34.18 8.30
C ILE A 228 16.51 33.46 8.47
N LEU A 229 15.50 33.89 7.71
CA LEU A 229 14.22 33.18 7.65
C LEU A 229 14.37 31.98 6.73
N ALA A 230 13.86 30.82 7.14
CA ALA A 230 14.02 29.58 6.40
C ALA A 230 12.71 28.80 6.36
N LEU A 231 12.51 28.03 5.29
CA LEU A 231 11.38 27.13 5.15
C LEU A 231 11.86 25.68 5.22
N GLU A 232 11.34 24.95 6.19
CA GLU A 232 11.59 23.52 6.35
C GLU A 232 11.08 22.71 5.15
N CYS A 233 11.86 21.73 4.70
CA CYS A 233 11.39 20.77 3.71
C CYS A 233 10.43 19.77 4.34
N MET A 234 9.28 19.56 3.72
CA MET A 234 8.35 18.48 4.12
C MET A 234 8.97 17.08 4.08
N CYS A 235 10.10 16.91 3.42
CA CYS A 235 10.84 15.64 3.34
C CYS A 235 11.65 15.33 4.61
N ALA A 236 11.80 16.27 5.52
CA ALA A 236 12.62 16.12 6.73
C ALA A 236 11.97 15.23 7.83
N GLY A 237 10.68 14.90 7.69
CA GLY A 237 9.98 13.98 8.60
C GLY A 237 9.42 14.64 9.86
N GLN A 238 8.85 13.83 10.76
CA GLN A 238 8.41 14.30 12.07
C GLN A 238 9.61 14.57 12.96
N ASN A 239 9.57 15.66 13.74
CA ASN A 239 10.66 16.08 14.62
C ASN A 239 11.98 16.40 13.90
N ALA A 240 11.91 16.97 12.70
CA ALA A 240 13.09 17.36 11.95
C ALA A 240 13.90 18.49 12.62
N LEU A 241 13.30 19.29 13.50
CA LEU A 241 13.96 20.44 14.15
C LEU A 241 15.28 20.08 14.85
N PRO A 242 15.42 18.99 15.63
CA PRO A 242 16.70 18.60 16.20
C PRO A 242 17.76 18.26 15.15
N GLN A 243 17.36 17.60 14.05
CA GLN A 243 18.24 17.29 12.94
C GLN A 243 18.65 18.57 12.19
N ILE A 244 17.70 19.45 11.88
CA ILE A 244 17.95 20.75 11.24
C ILE A 244 18.89 21.58 12.09
N ARG A 245 18.70 21.64 13.40
CA ARG A 245 19.61 22.33 14.33
C ARG A 245 21.03 21.79 14.24
N LYS A 246 21.19 20.48 14.23
CA LYS A 246 22.50 19.82 14.12
C LYS A 246 23.16 20.12 12.76
N GLU A 247 22.42 20.04 11.67
CA GLU A 247 22.92 20.33 10.32
C GLU A 247 23.33 21.80 10.18
N ILE A 248 22.48 22.73 10.64
CA ILE A 248 22.77 24.17 10.56
C ILE A 248 23.93 24.54 11.48
N ALA A 249 24.03 24.01 12.71
CA ALA A 249 25.15 24.26 13.59
C ALA A 249 26.49 23.75 13.04
N ALA A 250 26.46 22.67 12.25
CA ALA A 250 27.68 22.18 11.58
C ALA A 250 28.13 23.10 10.43
N ILE A 251 27.18 23.75 9.72
CA ILE A 251 27.47 24.68 8.62
C ILE A 251 27.79 26.07 9.13
N LEU A 252 27.02 26.53 10.11
CA LEU A 252 27.09 27.86 10.72
C LEU A 252 27.31 27.74 12.24
N PRO A 253 28.55 27.48 12.71
CA PRO A 253 28.80 27.50 14.13
C PRO A 253 28.54 28.92 14.73
N GLY A 254 27.99 28.97 15.95
CA GLY A 254 27.55 30.21 16.58
C GLY A 254 26.17 30.71 16.18
N THR A 255 25.33 29.80 15.66
CA THR A 255 23.92 30.10 15.37
C THR A 255 22.97 29.15 16.09
N GLN A 256 21.74 29.63 16.34
CA GLN A 256 20.64 28.83 16.88
C GLN A 256 19.43 28.87 15.96
N VAL A 257 18.67 27.78 15.93
CA VAL A 257 17.46 27.64 15.09
C VAL A 257 16.23 27.53 15.97
N ILE A 258 15.27 28.40 15.69
CA ILE A 258 13.95 28.39 16.35
C ILE A 258 12.84 28.16 15.32
N GLU A 259 11.77 27.55 15.79
CA GLU A 259 10.57 27.35 14.98
C GLU A 259 9.59 28.49 15.22
N ARG A 260 9.01 29.02 14.13
CA ARG A 260 8.05 30.08 14.15
C ARG A 260 6.69 29.55 13.67
N GLY A 261 5.79 29.32 14.62
CA GLY A 261 4.40 29.05 14.31
C GLY A 261 3.91 27.60 14.49
N SER A 262 3.19 27.38 15.58
CA SER A 262 2.60 26.10 15.99
C SER A 262 1.47 25.54 15.07
N ARG A 263 0.91 26.35 14.16
CA ARG A 263 -0.22 25.93 13.32
C ARG A 263 0.16 24.91 12.24
N VAL A 264 1.40 24.91 11.77
CA VAL A 264 1.90 23.94 10.79
C VAL A 264 2.12 22.59 11.45
N LEU A 265 2.66 22.60 12.68
CA LEU A 265 2.91 21.40 13.47
C LEU A 265 1.61 20.61 13.70
N ALA A 266 0.53 21.28 14.11
CA ALA A 266 -0.77 20.64 14.35
C ALA A 266 -1.34 19.94 13.10
N ARG A 267 -1.15 20.51 11.90
CA ARG A 267 -1.57 19.88 10.63
C ARG A 267 -0.68 18.70 10.25
N PHE A 268 0.61 18.81 10.51
CA PHE A 268 1.56 17.72 10.27
C PHE A 268 1.29 16.54 11.21
N GLU A 269 1.02 16.80 12.48
CA GLU A 269 0.62 15.78 13.46
C GLU A 269 -0.69 15.09 13.07
N ALA A 270 -1.70 15.85 12.63
CA ALA A 270 -2.97 15.32 12.13
C ALA A 270 -2.75 14.37 10.92
N ARG A 271 -1.91 14.78 9.97
CA ARG A 271 -1.55 13.95 8.80
C ARG A 271 -0.89 12.63 9.21
N THR A 272 0.06 12.70 10.14
CA THR A 272 0.79 11.51 10.60
C THR A 272 -0.11 10.58 11.39
N LYS A 273 -1.03 11.13 12.19
CA LYS A 273 -2.05 10.37 12.90
C LYS A 273 -2.93 9.59 11.91
N VAL A 274 -3.46 10.26 10.87
CA VAL A 274 -4.27 9.63 9.81
C VAL A 274 -3.49 8.53 9.11
N GLN A 275 -2.22 8.75 8.77
CA GLN A 275 -1.37 7.74 8.15
C GLN A 275 -1.16 6.51 9.05
N LYS A 276 -0.89 6.74 10.34
CA LYS A 276 -0.70 5.67 11.31
C LYS A 276 -1.97 4.86 11.53
N GLU A 277 -3.11 5.53 11.70
CA GLU A 277 -4.41 4.88 11.88
C GLU A 277 -4.81 4.06 10.65
N ALA A 278 -4.61 4.57 9.45
CA ALA A 278 -4.89 3.85 8.21
C ALA A 278 -3.98 2.62 8.02
N LYS A 279 -2.67 2.72 8.33
CA LYS A 279 -1.77 1.57 8.31
C LYS A 279 -2.20 0.49 9.30
N VAL A 280 -2.57 0.87 10.53
CA VAL A 280 -3.08 -0.07 11.54
C VAL A 280 -4.38 -0.73 11.09
N ALA A 281 -5.28 0.03 10.43
CA ALA A 281 -6.53 -0.52 9.90
C ALA A 281 -6.28 -1.55 8.78
N ILE A 282 -5.36 -1.27 7.86
CA ILE A 282 -4.96 -2.22 6.79
C ILE A 282 -4.33 -3.48 7.39
N GLU A 283 -3.43 -3.33 8.37
CA GLU A 283 -2.80 -4.46 9.07
C GLU A 283 -3.84 -5.34 9.79
N LYS A 284 -4.79 -4.73 10.48
CA LYS A 284 -5.89 -5.44 11.16
C LYS A 284 -6.77 -6.20 10.16
N GLU A 285 -7.10 -5.59 9.01
CA GLU A 285 -7.86 -6.25 7.94
C GLU A 285 -7.09 -7.46 7.40
N LYS A 286 -5.79 -7.29 7.12
CA LYS A 286 -4.91 -8.37 6.65
C LYS A 286 -4.88 -9.55 7.63
N LEU A 287 -4.70 -9.28 8.92
CA LEU A 287 -4.73 -10.31 9.98
C LEU A 287 -6.08 -11.00 10.06
N GLY A 288 -7.19 -10.25 9.99
CA GLY A 288 -8.53 -10.80 9.98
C GLY A 288 -8.74 -11.78 8.82
N ARG A 289 -8.32 -11.39 7.61
CA ARG A 289 -8.43 -12.25 6.41
C ARG A 289 -7.52 -13.46 6.46
N GLN A 290 -6.30 -13.31 6.98
CA GLN A 290 -5.41 -14.45 7.21
C GLN A 290 -6.00 -15.47 8.20
N ASN A 291 -6.64 -15.00 9.26
CA ASN A 291 -7.32 -15.88 10.20
C ASN A 291 -8.49 -16.64 9.55
N LEU A 292 -9.29 -15.96 8.72
CA LEU A 292 -10.37 -16.62 7.96
C LEU A 292 -9.82 -17.66 6.99
N ARG A 293 -8.73 -17.35 6.29
CA ARG A 293 -8.02 -18.30 5.42
C ARG A 293 -7.55 -19.53 6.18
N ASN A 294 -6.89 -19.32 7.33
CA ASN A 294 -6.39 -20.41 8.17
C ASN A 294 -7.52 -21.31 8.67
N VAL A 295 -8.66 -20.74 9.05
CA VAL A 295 -9.84 -21.54 9.47
C VAL A 295 -10.38 -22.36 8.29
N ARG A 296 -10.53 -21.76 7.11
CA ARG A 296 -10.99 -22.46 5.89
C ARG A 296 -10.03 -23.56 5.47
N GLU A 297 -8.73 -23.28 5.50
CA GLU A 297 -7.68 -24.27 5.19
C GLU A 297 -7.69 -25.44 6.18
N ARG A 298 -7.84 -25.17 7.47
CA ARG A 298 -7.97 -26.22 8.50
C ARG A 298 -9.22 -27.08 8.28
N LEU A 299 -10.36 -26.46 7.99
CA LEU A 299 -11.58 -27.19 7.67
C LEU A 299 -11.40 -28.05 6.41
N ALA A 300 -10.83 -27.49 5.35
CA ALA A 300 -10.55 -28.23 4.11
C ALA A 300 -9.59 -29.38 4.34
N SER A 301 -8.54 -29.20 5.14
CA SER A 301 -7.54 -30.23 5.46
C SER A 301 -8.10 -31.41 6.26
N ILE A 302 -9.21 -31.22 6.95
CA ILE A 302 -9.89 -32.30 7.69
C ILE A 302 -11.00 -32.92 6.85
N LEU A 303 -11.90 -32.10 6.28
CA LEU A 303 -13.07 -32.58 5.58
C LEU A 303 -12.73 -33.29 4.27
N THR A 304 -11.78 -32.76 3.49
CA THR A 304 -11.42 -33.36 2.20
C THR A 304 -10.88 -34.77 2.33
N PRO A 305 -9.89 -35.09 3.21
CA PRO A 305 -9.45 -36.49 3.42
C PRO A 305 -10.56 -37.40 3.92
N VAL A 306 -11.43 -36.92 4.81
CA VAL A 306 -12.55 -37.72 5.30
C VAL A 306 -13.49 -38.11 4.16
N ILE A 307 -13.83 -37.16 3.29
CA ILE A 307 -14.69 -37.43 2.11
C ILE A 307 -13.99 -38.40 1.14
N VAL A 308 -12.68 -38.19 0.86
CA VAL A 308 -11.91 -39.04 -0.02
C VAL A 308 -11.85 -40.48 0.51
N ILE A 309 -11.59 -40.65 1.81
CA ILE A 309 -11.56 -41.98 2.45
C ILE A 309 -12.95 -42.62 2.39
N ALA A 310 -14.02 -41.92 2.72
CA ALA A 310 -15.38 -42.43 2.63
C ALA A 310 -15.73 -42.88 1.21
N CYS A 311 -15.38 -42.08 0.20
CA CYS A 311 -15.56 -42.43 -1.21
C CYS A 311 -14.72 -43.66 -1.61
N ALA A 312 -13.47 -43.76 -1.15
CA ALA A 312 -12.63 -44.90 -1.40
C ALA A 312 -13.21 -46.21 -0.81
N VAL A 313 -13.69 -46.14 0.45
CA VAL A 313 -14.38 -47.28 1.09
C VAL A 313 -15.64 -47.65 0.32
N TRP A 314 -16.42 -46.66 -0.13
CA TRP A 314 -17.61 -46.91 -0.94
C TRP A 314 -17.29 -47.59 -2.26
N ILE A 315 -16.25 -47.15 -2.98
CA ILE A 315 -15.77 -47.79 -4.22
C ILE A 315 -15.33 -49.21 -3.97
N ALA A 316 -14.61 -49.46 -2.87
CA ALA A 316 -14.20 -50.82 -2.49
C ALA A 316 -15.42 -51.71 -2.21
N LEU A 317 -16.42 -51.24 -1.50
CA LEU A 317 -17.68 -51.97 -1.23
C LEU A 317 -18.42 -52.29 -2.56
N LEU A 318 -18.53 -51.31 -3.44
CA LEU A 318 -19.11 -51.54 -4.80
C LEU A 318 -18.30 -52.56 -5.58
N GLY A 319 -16.98 -52.56 -5.45
CA GLY A 319 -16.10 -53.58 -6.02
C GLY A 319 -16.36 -54.98 -5.47
N PHE A 320 -16.45 -55.13 -4.15
CA PHE A 320 -16.77 -56.38 -3.49
C PHE A 320 -18.15 -56.92 -3.87
N THR A 321 -19.18 -56.08 -3.86
CA THR A 321 -20.52 -56.51 -4.28
C THR A 321 -20.54 -56.93 -5.77
N ASN A 322 -19.82 -56.22 -6.62
CA ASN A 322 -19.72 -56.55 -8.03
C ASN A 322 -18.99 -57.90 -8.27
N VAL A 323 -17.86 -58.12 -7.55
CA VAL A 323 -17.12 -59.40 -7.62
C VAL A 323 -17.96 -60.56 -7.10
N ARG A 324 -18.65 -60.37 -5.94
CA ARG A 324 -19.52 -61.42 -5.38
C ARG A 324 -20.68 -61.75 -6.30
N ALA A 325 -21.33 -60.76 -6.90
CA ALA A 325 -22.43 -60.99 -7.85
C ALA A 325 -21.99 -61.63 -9.20
N ARG A 326 -20.70 -61.71 -9.48
CA ARG A 326 -20.13 -62.30 -10.72
C ARG A 326 -19.31 -63.52 -10.46
N ARG A 327 -19.35 -64.12 -9.26
CA ARG A 327 -18.52 -65.23 -8.87
C ARG A 327 -18.61 -66.38 -9.88
N GLU A 328 -19.85 -66.75 -10.26
CA GLU A 328 -20.12 -67.82 -11.25
C GLU A 328 -19.59 -67.45 -12.69
N GLU A 329 -19.85 -66.21 -13.15
CA GLU A 329 -19.37 -65.77 -14.46
C GLU A 329 -17.85 -65.82 -14.57
N ILE A 330 -17.15 -65.39 -13.51
CA ILE A 330 -15.69 -65.42 -13.41
C ILE A 330 -15.17 -66.88 -13.40
N GLY A 331 -15.86 -67.76 -12.67
CA GLY A 331 -15.59 -69.18 -12.67
C GLY A 331 -15.66 -69.81 -14.06
N VAL A 332 -16.76 -69.57 -14.79
CA VAL A 332 -17.00 -70.06 -16.17
C VAL A 332 -15.93 -69.49 -17.12
N LEU A 333 -15.59 -68.20 -17.06
CA LEU A 333 -14.55 -67.59 -17.90
C LEU A 333 -13.17 -68.25 -17.66
N ARG A 334 -12.86 -68.60 -16.43
CA ARG A 334 -11.60 -69.28 -16.11
C ARG A 334 -11.55 -70.72 -16.58
N THR A 335 -12.66 -71.46 -16.54
CA THR A 335 -12.76 -72.84 -17.10
C THR A 335 -12.64 -72.83 -18.64
N LEU A 336 -13.09 -71.75 -19.31
CA LEU A 336 -12.90 -71.50 -20.74
C LEU A 336 -11.47 -71.09 -21.13
N GLY A 337 -10.52 -71.02 -20.15
CA GLY A 337 -9.11 -70.75 -20.42
C GLY A 337 -8.73 -69.26 -20.34
N VAL A 338 -9.62 -68.36 -19.87
CA VAL A 338 -9.27 -66.96 -19.67
C VAL A 338 -8.29 -66.83 -18.49
N SER A 339 -7.10 -66.24 -18.76
CA SER A 339 -6.06 -66.12 -17.74
C SER A 339 -6.48 -65.18 -16.60
N ALA A 340 -5.98 -65.47 -15.40
CA ALA A 340 -6.20 -64.61 -14.22
C ALA A 340 -5.75 -63.15 -14.47
N LYS A 341 -4.67 -62.96 -15.26
CA LYS A 341 -4.17 -61.63 -15.67
C LYS A 341 -5.20 -60.87 -16.50
N SER A 342 -5.90 -61.56 -17.42
CA SER A 342 -6.93 -60.94 -18.25
C SER A 342 -8.13 -60.45 -17.43
N VAL A 343 -8.56 -61.28 -16.44
CA VAL A 343 -9.61 -60.90 -15.49
C VAL A 343 -9.19 -59.69 -14.66
N PHE A 344 -7.96 -59.70 -14.14
CA PHE A 344 -7.39 -58.55 -13.42
C PHE A 344 -7.41 -57.26 -14.24
N THR A 345 -6.89 -57.32 -15.47
CA THR A 345 -6.82 -56.18 -16.39
C THR A 345 -8.22 -55.64 -16.70
N MET A 346 -9.23 -56.50 -16.85
CA MET A 346 -10.62 -56.09 -17.07
C MET A 346 -11.18 -55.25 -15.92
N PHE A 347 -11.01 -55.70 -14.67
CA PHE A 347 -11.47 -54.99 -13.50
C PHE A 347 -10.71 -53.67 -13.27
N ILE A 348 -9.38 -53.69 -13.39
CA ILE A 348 -8.55 -52.49 -13.23
C ILE A 348 -8.86 -51.46 -14.33
N SER A 349 -9.00 -51.88 -15.60
CA SER A 349 -9.40 -50.97 -16.68
C SER A 349 -10.72 -50.28 -16.41
N LYS A 350 -11.70 -50.97 -15.81
CA LYS A 350 -12.97 -50.39 -15.39
C LYS A 350 -12.76 -49.33 -14.29
N HIS A 351 -11.91 -49.59 -13.27
CA HIS A 351 -11.62 -48.63 -12.22
C HIS A 351 -10.86 -47.40 -12.75
N ILE A 352 -9.95 -47.60 -13.74
CA ILE A 352 -9.30 -46.48 -14.43
C ILE A 352 -10.35 -45.58 -15.15
N LEU A 353 -11.30 -46.18 -15.86
CA LEU A 353 -12.37 -45.43 -16.55
C LEU A 353 -13.24 -44.70 -15.56
N VAL A 354 -13.62 -45.33 -14.45
CA VAL A 354 -14.36 -44.70 -13.35
C VAL A 354 -13.57 -43.49 -12.80
N GLY A 355 -12.27 -43.67 -12.60
CA GLY A 355 -11.38 -42.62 -12.11
C GLY A 355 -11.27 -41.43 -13.07
N VAL A 356 -11.01 -41.73 -14.35
CA VAL A 356 -10.87 -40.68 -15.38
C VAL A 356 -12.17 -39.86 -15.56
N LEU A 357 -13.30 -40.55 -15.73
CA LEU A 357 -14.59 -39.89 -15.89
C LEU A 357 -15.02 -39.17 -14.62
N GLY A 358 -14.89 -39.82 -13.47
CA GLY A 358 -15.22 -39.21 -12.17
C GLY A 358 -14.33 -38.00 -11.86
N GLY A 359 -13.03 -38.09 -12.16
CA GLY A 359 -12.07 -37.00 -12.01
C GLY A 359 -12.37 -35.78 -12.90
N ALA A 360 -12.68 -36.02 -14.16
CA ALA A 360 -13.03 -34.95 -15.10
C ALA A 360 -14.35 -34.25 -14.71
N LEU A 361 -15.38 -35.03 -14.41
CA LEU A 361 -16.67 -34.49 -13.95
C LEU A 361 -16.54 -33.80 -12.58
N GLY A 362 -15.74 -34.36 -11.68
CA GLY A 362 -15.45 -33.80 -10.37
C GLY A 362 -14.69 -32.48 -10.44
N PHE A 363 -13.74 -32.36 -11.38
CA PHE A 363 -13.08 -31.08 -11.65
C PHE A 363 -14.09 -30.01 -12.06
N CYS A 364 -14.92 -30.27 -13.06
CA CYS A 364 -15.94 -29.31 -13.51
C CYS A 364 -16.91 -28.93 -12.38
N ALA A 365 -17.44 -29.93 -11.66
CA ALA A 365 -18.38 -29.71 -10.57
C ALA A 365 -17.71 -28.94 -9.40
N GLY A 366 -16.48 -29.27 -9.05
CA GLY A 366 -15.72 -28.60 -7.99
C GLY A 366 -15.43 -27.15 -8.28
N VAL A 367 -14.96 -26.84 -9.51
CA VAL A 367 -14.70 -25.45 -9.93
C VAL A 367 -16.00 -24.65 -9.96
N LEU A 368 -17.07 -25.16 -10.59
CA LEU A 368 -18.36 -24.46 -10.69
C LEU A 368 -18.96 -24.20 -9.31
N ALA A 369 -18.94 -25.21 -8.43
CA ALA A 369 -19.41 -25.05 -7.05
C ALA A 369 -18.57 -24.02 -6.27
N ALA A 370 -17.25 -24.07 -6.38
CA ALA A 370 -16.36 -23.12 -5.69
C ALA A 370 -16.55 -21.68 -6.20
N VAL A 371 -16.71 -21.47 -7.50
CA VAL A 371 -17.00 -20.14 -8.07
C VAL A 371 -18.36 -19.63 -7.58
N HIS A 372 -19.39 -20.47 -7.64
CA HIS A 372 -20.72 -20.05 -7.20
C HIS A 372 -20.74 -19.72 -5.71
N PHE A 373 -20.29 -20.64 -4.84
CA PHE A 373 -20.29 -20.43 -3.40
C PHE A 373 -19.26 -19.39 -2.96
N GLY A 374 -18.09 -19.32 -3.63
CA GLY A 374 -17.08 -18.32 -3.35
C GLY A 374 -17.60 -16.90 -3.60
N ASN A 375 -18.25 -16.68 -4.74
CA ASN A 375 -18.85 -15.39 -5.06
C ASN A 375 -19.98 -15.00 -4.09
N VAL A 376 -20.79 -15.97 -3.65
CA VAL A 376 -21.84 -15.73 -2.66
C VAL A 376 -21.25 -15.38 -1.28
N LEU A 377 -20.21 -16.11 -0.84
CA LEU A 377 -19.59 -15.92 0.48
C LEU A 377 -18.76 -14.64 0.57
N GLU A 378 -18.07 -14.27 -0.51
CA GLU A 378 -17.20 -13.08 -0.56
C GLU A 378 -17.90 -11.85 -1.13
N GLY A 379 -19.12 -11.99 -1.68
CA GLY A 379 -19.86 -10.89 -2.33
C GLY A 379 -19.18 -10.39 -3.60
N THR A 380 -18.45 -11.25 -4.32
CA THR A 380 -17.67 -10.91 -5.52
C THR A 380 -18.31 -11.44 -6.80
N LYS A 381 -17.75 -11.06 -7.95
CA LYS A 381 -18.07 -11.59 -9.26
C LYS A 381 -16.82 -12.11 -9.97
N ILE A 382 -16.01 -12.88 -9.26
CA ILE A 382 -14.77 -13.46 -9.79
C ILE A 382 -15.15 -14.55 -10.79
N GLY A 383 -14.66 -14.43 -12.02
CA GLY A 383 -14.81 -15.43 -13.08
C GLY A 383 -13.69 -16.48 -13.05
N ILE A 384 -13.86 -17.54 -13.81
CA ILE A 384 -12.84 -18.60 -13.98
C ILE A 384 -11.58 -18.02 -14.64
N SER A 385 -11.73 -17.02 -15.51
CA SER A 385 -10.64 -16.33 -16.20
C SER A 385 -9.72 -15.53 -15.26
N ASP A 386 -10.23 -15.11 -14.12
CA ASP A 386 -9.53 -14.22 -13.20
C ASP A 386 -8.66 -15.01 -12.19
N MET A 387 -8.82 -16.35 -12.23
CA MET A 387 -8.09 -17.23 -11.34
C MET A 387 -6.67 -17.46 -11.84
N ASN A 388 -5.69 -17.19 -10.99
CA ASN A 388 -4.27 -17.47 -11.26
C ASN A 388 -3.92 -18.96 -11.09
N LEU A 389 -4.88 -19.84 -11.39
CA LEU A 389 -4.69 -21.29 -11.30
C LEU A 389 -4.32 -21.88 -12.65
N SER A 390 -3.32 -22.75 -12.65
CA SER A 390 -3.01 -23.58 -13.82
C SER A 390 -4.15 -24.59 -14.04
N ILE A 391 -5.19 -24.19 -14.78
CA ILE A 391 -6.36 -25.04 -15.08
C ILE A 391 -5.92 -26.40 -15.66
N PRO A 392 -4.95 -26.49 -16.62
CA PRO A 392 -4.48 -27.79 -17.12
C PRO A 392 -3.80 -28.62 -16.03
N GLY A 393 -3.03 -28.00 -15.15
CA GLY A 393 -2.36 -28.68 -14.05
C GLY A 393 -3.33 -29.26 -13.03
N LEU A 394 -4.35 -28.49 -12.64
CA LEU A 394 -5.39 -28.94 -11.73
C LEU A 394 -6.28 -30.03 -12.34
N LEU A 395 -6.59 -29.92 -13.63
CA LEU A 395 -7.32 -30.96 -14.35
C LEU A 395 -6.51 -32.28 -14.37
N ALA A 396 -5.23 -32.20 -14.70
CA ALA A 396 -4.34 -33.37 -14.71
C ALA A 396 -4.23 -33.98 -13.30
N LEU A 397 -4.11 -33.19 -12.26
CA LEU A 397 -4.08 -33.65 -10.87
C LEU A 397 -5.41 -34.29 -10.46
N SER A 398 -6.52 -33.69 -10.83
CA SER A 398 -7.87 -34.23 -10.56
C SER A 398 -8.08 -35.57 -11.23
N VAL A 399 -7.83 -35.67 -12.53
CA VAL A 399 -8.03 -36.90 -13.31
C VAL A 399 -7.01 -37.98 -12.90
N GLY A 400 -5.74 -37.63 -12.79
CA GLY A 400 -4.68 -38.56 -12.37
C GLY A 400 -4.88 -39.07 -10.95
N GLY A 401 -5.11 -38.15 -9.98
CA GLY A 401 -5.37 -38.50 -8.59
C GLY A 401 -6.62 -39.36 -8.42
N ALA A 402 -7.70 -39.02 -9.13
CA ALA A 402 -8.95 -39.80 -9.14
C ALA A 402 -8.78 -41.19 -9.71
N ALA A 403 -8.00 -41.33 -10.80
CA ALA A 403 -7.68 -42.67 -11.39
C ALA A 403 -6.87 -43.52 -10.43
N VAL A 404 -5.86 -42.95 -9.76
CA VAL A 404 -5.06 -43.65 -8.74
C VAL A 404 -5.94 -44.06 -7.55
N LEU A 405 -6.80 -43.19 -7.04
CA LEU A 405 -7.74 -43.46 -5.95
C LEU A 405 -8.65 -44.64 -6.31
N ALA A 406 -9.28 -44.59 -7.50
CA ALA A 406 -10.17 -45.66 -7.97
C ALA A 406 -9.47 -47.00 -8.13
N VAL A 407 -8.25 -47.03 -8.65
CA VAL A 407 -7.42 -48.24 -8.77
C VAL A 407 -7.06 -48.79 -7.40
N LEU A 408 -6.58 -47.95 -6.44
CA LEU A 408 -6.22 -48.37 -5.10
C LEU A 408 -7.45 -48.91 -4.34
N ALA A 409 -8.60 -48.23 -4.41
CA ALA A 409 -9.84 -48.71 -3.80
C ALA A 409 -10.36 -50.01 -4.39
N GLY A 410 -10.21 -50.19 -5.72
CA GLY A 410 -10.61 -51.40 -6.43
C GLY A 410 -9.58 -52.56 -6.37
N TRP A 411 -8.37 -52.34 -5.86
CA TRP A 411 -7.27 -53.32 -5.83
C TRP A 411 -7.63 -54.58 -5.03
N ILE A 412 -8.09 -54.41 -3.80
CA ILE A 412 -8.41 -55.52 -2.89
C ILE A 412 -9.60 -56.34 -3.43
N PRO A 413 -10.75 -55.77 -3.84
CA PRO A 413 -11.82 -56.54 -4.48
C PRO A 413 -11.37 -57.31 -5.72
N THR A 414 -10.51 -56.70 -6.54
CA THR A 414 -9.99 -57.34 -7.76
C THR A 414 -9.09 -58.52 -7.43
N LEU A 415 -8.27 -58.43 -6.39
CA LEU A 415 -7.43 -59.56 -5.92
C LEU A 415 -8.29 -60.72 -5.40
N THR A 416 -9.36 -60.46 -4.71
CA THR A 416 -10.29 -61.52 -4.22
C THR A 416 -10.96 -62.22 -5.40
N ALA A 417 -11.29 -61.50 -6.49
CA ALA A 417 -11.86 -62.07 -7.69
C ALA A 417 -10.92 -63.08 -8.37
N ILE A 418 -9.61 -62.83 -8.36
CA ILE A 418 -8.61 -63.69 -9.01
C ILE A 418 -8.26 -64.93 -8.20
N ARG A 419 -8.31 -64.82 -6.85
CA ARG A 419 -7.95 -65.91 -5.91
C ARG A 419 -9.07 -66.94 -5.74
N GLN A 420 -10.25 -66.75 -6.29
CA GLN A 420 -11.33 -67.72 -6.21
C GLN A 420 -10.98 -68.95 -7.05
N ASP A 421 -11.09 -70.14 -6.41
CA ASP A 421 -10.85 -71.41 -7.12
C ASP A 421 -12.09 -71.74 -7.98
N PRO A 422 -11.92 -71.95 -9.31
CA PRO A 422 -13.03 -72.32 -10.18
C PRO A 422 -13.74 -73.58 -9.79
N ALA A 423 -13.03 -74.52 -9.12
CA ALA A 423 -13.60 -75.78 -8.67
C ALA A 423 -14.56 -75.63 -7.48
N ASP A 424 -14.26 -74.71 -6.56
CA ASP A 424 -15.13 -74.44 -5.38
C ASP A 424 -16.39 -73.69 -5.83
N VAL A 425 -16.32 -72.80 -6.83
CA VAL A 425 -17.47 -72.02 -7.33
C VAL A 425 -18.52 -72.94 -8.03
N LEU A 426 -18.07 -74.01 -8.71
CA LEU A 426 -18.94 -74.95 -9.42
C LEU A 426 -19.45 -76.08 -8.51
N ARG A 427 -18.94 -76.20 -7.26
CA ARG A 427 -19.29 -77.20 -6.29
C ARG A 427 -20.35 -76.79 -5.28
N GLU A 428 -20.60 -75.46 -5.17
CA GLU A 428 -21.63 -74.86 -4.26
C GLU A 428 -23.04 -74.84 -4.87
N GLU A 429 -23.27 -75.40 -6.11
CA GLU A 429 -24.54 -75.82 -6.64
C GLU A 429 -24.81 -77.30 -6.31
#